data_d6853dc0d18991316d66afc2fbe86e44
#
_entry.id   d6853dc0d18991316d66afc2fbe86e44
#
_cell.length_a   1.000
_cell.length_b   1.000
_cell.length_c   1.000
_cell.angle_alpha   90.00
_cell.angle_beta   90.00
_cell.angle_gamma   90.00
#
_symmetry.space_group_name_H-M   'P 1'
#
loop_
_entity.id
_entity.type
_entity.pdbx_description
1 polymer ?
#
loop_
_entity_poly.entity_id
_entity_poly.type
_entity_poly.pdbx_seq_one_letter_code
_entity_poly.pdbx_strand_id
1 'polypeptide(L)'
;MFVDMPDGAMLEYIDVTDSKNPKPVFSYLPESDIGRLQKDMRKLIERVDAVAPEEKKPETLKEFKAAKKQEISQACEQIIYAGISVTLADGTVEHFALTEHDQLNLFGKQAQLAAGAEQLEYHSDGKPCRYYSAADMQTIIAAAMQHVSYHTTYCNALNMWVAGCETAEELQQIYYGADVPERYQSEVLKTYLLEIASLAGDDADA
;
A
#
# COMPACT_ATOMS: atom_id res chain seq x y z
N MET A 1 -45.03 -15.33 4.21
CA MET A 1 -44.66 -16.60 4.91
C MET A 1 -43.15 -16.54 5.12
N PHE A 2 -42.70 -16.50 6.35
CA PHE A 2 -41.27 -16.64 6.65
C PHE A 2 -41.00 -18.16 6.77
N VAL A 3 -40.04 -18.64 6.02
CA VAL A 3 -39.59 -20.04 6.07
C VAL A 3 -38.28 -20.06 6.87
N ASP A 4 -38.33 -20.66 8.05
CA ASP A 4 -37.11 -20.93 8.83
C ASP A 4 -36.28 -21.95 8.06
N MET A 5 -35.11 -21.52 7.60
CA MET A 5 -34.22 -22.34 6.81
C MET A 5 -33.21 -23.04 7.75
N PRO A 6 -33.18 -24.38 7.76
CA PRO A 6 -32.20 -25.12 8.54
C PRO A 6 -30.77 -24.84 8.06
N ASP A 7 -29.79 -24.86 8.97
CA ASP A 7 -28.39 -24.65 8.64
C ASP A 7 -27.89 -25.64 7.58
N GLY A 8 -27.30 -25.12 6.49
CA GLY A 8 -26.77 -25.92 5.41
C GLY A 8 -27.81 -26.44 4.40
N ALA A 9 -29.08 -26.03 4.53
CA ALA A 9 -30.14 -26.40 3.59
C ALA A 9 -30.31 -25.33 2.49
N MET A 10 -30.72 -25.75 1.32
CA MET A 10 -31.21 -24.88 0.25
C MET A 10 -32.69 -25.19 0.00
N LEU A 11 -33.51 -24.15 -0.09
CA LEU A 11 -34.92 -24.30 -0.44
C LEU A 11 -35.01 -24.71 -1.93
N GLU A 12 -35.52 -25.93 -2.18
CA GLU A 12 -35.72 -26.41 -3.55
C GLU A 12 -37.02 -25.92 -4.14
N TYR A 13 -38.11 -26.08 -3.42
CA TYR A 13 -39.44 -25.58 -3.80
C TYR A 13 -40.38 -25.56 -2.60
N ILE A 14 -41.57 -25.02 -2.79
CA ILE A 14 -42.66 -25.09 -1.81
C ILE A 14 -43.72 -26.02 -2.36
N ASP A 15 -43.95 -27.12 -1.62
CA ASP A 15 -45.02 -28.03 -1.94
C ASP A 15 -46.37 -27.39 -1.58
N VAL A 16 -47.19 -27.16 -2.60
CA VAL A 16 -48.51 -26.54 -2.49
C VAL A 16 -49.64 -27.52 -2.78
N THR A 17 -49.38 -28.81 -2.76
CA THR A 17 -50.40 -29.86 -2.98
C THR A 17 -51.53 -29.76 -1.94
N ASP A 18 -51.22 -29.35 -0.72
CA ASP A 18 -52.19 -28.83 0.25
C ASP A 18 -52.13 -27.30 0.28
N SER A 19 -53.05 -26.64 -0.47
CA SER A 19 -53.07 -25.17 -0.60
C SER A 19 -53.34 -24.44 0.72
N LYS A 20 -53.82 -25.14 1.76
CA LYS A 20 -54.06 -24.58 3.08
C LYS A 20 -52.82 -24.68 4.01
N ASN A 21 -51.88 -25.59 3.67
CA ASN A 21 -50.70 -25.84 4.46
C ASN A 21 -49.48 -26.07 3.56
N PRO A 22 -48.96 -25.08 2.86
CA PRO A 22 -47.80 -25.19 2.00
C PRO A 22 -46.55 -25.57 2.82
N LYS A 23 -45.78 -26.57 2.36
CA LYS A 23 -44.57 -27.04 3.04
C LYS A 23 -43.31 -26.73 2.23
N PRO A 24 -42.28 -26.13 2.86
CA PRO A 24 -41.00 -25.98 2.19
C PRO A 24 -40.30 -27.35 2.06
N VAL A 25 -39.73 -27.60 0.89
CA VAL A 25 -38.88 -28.75 0.62
C VAL A 25 -37.45 -28.28 0.47
N PHE A 26 -36.56 -28.87 1.25
CA PHE A 26 -35.17 -28.50 1.30
C PHE A 26 -34.29 -29.59 0.69
N SER A 27 -33.27 -29.21 -0.07
CA SER A 27 -32.15 -30.07 -0.41
C SER A 27 -30.97 -29.78 0.50
N TYR A 28 -30.16 -30.77 0.74
CA TYR A 28 -28.93 -30.70 1.50
C TYR A 28 -27.77 -31.14 0.62
N LEU A 29 -26.65 -30.44 0.71
CA LEU A 29 -25.41 -30.97 0.13
C LEU A 29 -25.10 -32.34 0.80
N PRO A 30 -24.83 -33.40 0.03
CA PRO A 30 -24.48 -34.67 0.62
C PRO A 30 -23.33 -34.55 1.60
N GLU A 31 -23.45 -35.13 2.82
CA GLU A 31 -22.38 -35.09 3.84
C GLU A 31 -21.01 -35.56 3.27
N SER A 32 -21.06 -36.47 2.30
CA SER A 32 -19.88 -36.92 1.57
C SER A 32 -19.15 -35.83 0.83
N ASP A 33 -19.85 -34.82 0.29
CA ASP A 33 -19.24 -33.72 -0.46
C ASP A 33 -18.64 -32.65 0.49
N ILE A 34 -19.29 -32.40 1.63
CA ILE A 34 -18.75 -31.51 2.69
C ILE A 34 -17.48 -32.12 3.26
N GLY A 35 -17.50 -33.42 3.58
CA GLY A 35 -16.33 -34.15 4.09
C GLY A 35 -15.18 -34.17 3.08
N ARG A 36 -15.48 -34.26 1.78
CA ARG A 36 -14.48 -34.21 0.71
C ARG A 36 -13.87 -32.83 0.58
N LEU A 37 -14.68 -31.77 0.58
CA LEU A 37 -14.22 -30.38 0.54
C LEU A 37 -13.34 -30.01 1.76
N GLN A 38 -13.74 -30.45 2.96
CA GLN A 38 -12.94 -30.24 4.17
C GLN A 38 -11.59 -30.95 4.10
N LYS A 39 -11.55 -32.16 3.56
CA LYS A 39 -10.32 -32.96 3.37
C LYS A 39 -9.40 -32.29 2.32
N ASP A 40 -9.97 -31.81 1.23
CA ASP A 40 -9.20 -31.14 0.19
C ASP A 40 -8.67 -29.77 0.67
N MET A 41 -9.45 -29.04 1.47
CA MET A 41 -9.03 -27.81 2.12
C MET A 41 -7.86 -28.04 3.10
N ARG A 42 -7.92 -29.10 3.92
CA ARG A 42 -6.79 -29.48 4.81
C ARG A 42 -5.53 -29.79 4.02
N LYS A 43 -5.64 -30.58 2.95
CA LYS A 43 -4.49 -30.87 2.07
C LYS A 43 -3.92 -29.62 1.42
N LEU A 44 -4.78 -28.66 1.06
CA LEU A 44 -4.33 -27.40 0.49
C LEU A 44 -3.56 -26.58 1.53
N ILE A 45 -4.05 -26.48 2.76
CA ILE A 45 -3.38 -25.81 3.89
C ILE A 45 -2.02 -26.48 4.14
N GLU A 46 -1.98 -27.82 4.29
CA GLU A 46 -0.72 -28.57 4.48
C GLU A 46 0.29 -28.32 3.34
N ARG A 47 -0.18 -28.18 2.09
CA ARG A 47 0.69 -27.88 0.95
C ARG A 47 1.16 -26.43 0.95
N VAL A 48 0.35 -25.48 1.39
CA VAL A 48 0.72 -24.07 1.55
C VAL A 48 1.75 -23.94 2.66
N ASP A 49 1.53 -24.58 3.81
CA ASP A 49 2.47 -24.58 4.94
C ASP A 49 3.80 -25.27 4.57
N ALA A 50 3.77 -26.31 3.74
CA ALA A 50 4.98 -27.00 3.28
C ALA A 50 5.77 -26.19 2.23
N VAL A 51 5.15 -25.24 1.54
CA VAL A 51 5.78 -24.38 0.54
C VAL A 51 6.13 -23.01 1.11
N ALA A 52 5.49 -22.60 2.21
CA ALA A 52 5.86 -21.38 2.91
C ALA A 52 7.33 -21.50 3.37
N PRO A 53 8.23 -20.64 2.90
CA PRO A 53 9.60 -20.68 3.40
C PRO A 53 9.56 -20.46 4.92
N GLU A 54 10.17 -21.37 5.69
CA GLU A 54 10.42 -21.12 7.11
C GLU A 54 11.16 -19.77 7.20
N GLU A 55 10.52 -18.77 7.76
CA GLU A 55 11.20 -17.53 8.10
C GLU A 55 12.28 -17.85 9.11
N LYS A 56 13.50 -18.11 8.63
CA LYS A 56 14.66 -18.30 9.51
C LYS A 56 14.83 -17.02 10.32
N LYS A 57 14.64 -17.13 11.62
CA LYS A 57 14.97 -16.03 12.53
C LYS A 57 16.45 -15.68 12.36
N PRO A 58 16.79 -14.40 12.22
CA PRO A 58 18.19 -13.99 12.10
C PRO A 58 18.97 -14.46 13.33
N GLU A 59 20.11 -15.13 13.11
CA GLU A 59 20.97 -15.66 14.18
C GLU A 59 22.19 -14.78 14.41
N THR A 60 22.59 -14.01 13.39
CA THR A 60 23.77 -13.14 13.43
C THR A 60 23.39 -11.68 13.27
N LEU A 61 24.22 -10.77 13.80
CA LEU A 61 24.06 -9.33 13.60
C LEU A 61 23.96 -8.94 12.12
N LYS A 62 24.67 -9.64 11.24
CA LYS A 62 24.60 -9.40 9.79
C LYS A 62 23.22 -9.73 9.24
N GLU A 63 22.61 -10.81 9.68
CA GLU A 63 21.27 -11.22 9.26
C GLU A 63 20.22 -10.28 9.84
N PHE A 64 20.35 -9.86 11.10
CA PHE A 64 19.48 -8.83 11.69
C PHE A 64 19.53 -7.52 10.91
N LYS A 65 20.74 -7.05 10.52
CA LYS A 65 20.89 -5.86 9.68
C LYS A 65 20.22 -6.04 8.30
N ALA A 66 20.38 -7.20 7.69
CA ALA A 66 19.76 -7.49 6.39
C ALA A 66 18.24 -7.48 6.46
N ALA A 67 17.67 -8.16 7.47
CA ALA A 67 16.22 -8.16 7.71
C ALA A 67 15.68 -6.74 7.99
N LYS A 68 16.38 -5.95 8.81
CA LYS A 68 16.00 -4.56 9.11
C LYS A 68 16.05 -3.66 7.88
N LYS A 69 17.05 -3.81 7.02
CA LYS A 69 17.13 -3.08 5.74
C LYS A 69 15.97 -3.44 4.81
N GLN A 70 15.59 -4.70 4.76
CA GLN A 70 14.44 -5.15 3.97
C GLN A 70 13.14 -4.56 4.51
N GLU A 71 12.92 -4.59 5.83
CA GLU A 71 11.77 -3.96 6.50
C GLU A 71 11.66 -2.47 6.14
N ILE A 72 12.76 -1.72 6.28
CA ILE A 72 12.82 -0.29 5.96
C ILE A 72 12.53 -0.04 4.47
N SER A 73 13.11 -0.84 3.58
CA SER A 73 12.91 -0.70 2.14
C SER A 73 11.47 -0.96 1.73
N GLN A 74 10.84 -1.98 2.31
CA GLN A 74 9.41 -2.28 2.06
C GLN A 74 8.51 -1.16 2.58
N ALA A 75 8.78 -0.62 3.78
CA ALA A 75 8.02 0.49 4.32
C ALA A 75 8.17 1.77 3.47
N CYS A 76 9.39 2.05 3.01
CA CYS A 76 9.67 3.16 2.10
C CYS A 76 8.89 3.03 0.78
N GLU A 77 8.95 1.85 0.16
CA GLU A 77 8.24 1.55 -1.08
C GLU A 77 6.73 1.71 -0.92
N GLN A 78 6.16 1.18 0.16
CA GLN A 78 4.73 1.31 0.47
C GLN A 78 4.29 2.76 0.59
N ILE A 79 5.07 3.61 1.26
CA ILE A 79 4.75 5.03 1.43
C ILE A 79 4.87 5.78 0.11
N ILE A 80 5.92 5.52 -0.67
CA ILE A 80 6.05 6.10 -2.00
C ILE A 80 4.88 5.69 -2.88
N TYR A 81 4.54 4.42 -2.92
CA TYR A 81 3.46 3.89 -3.78
C TYR A 81 2.06 4.33 -3.33
N ALA A 82 1.87 4.59 -2.02
CA ALA A 82 0.65 5.21 -1.52
C ALA A 82 0.37 6.55 -2.17
N GLY A 83 1.40 7.25 -2.67
CA GLY A 83 1.24 8.43 -3.50
C GLY A 83 1.01 9.72 -2.73
N ILE A 84 0.46 10.70 -3.43
CA ILE A 84 0.30 12.08 -2.96
C ILE A 84 -1.08 12.63 -3.25
N SER A 85 -1.52 13.57 -2.41
CA SER A 85 -2.68 14.41 -2.69
C SER A 85 -2.21 15.79 -3.14
N VAL A 86 -2.75 16.27 -4.26
CA VAL A 86 -2.38 17.55 -4.86
C VAL A 86 -3.61 18.43 -5.00
N THR A 87 -3.51 19.69 -4.59
CA THR A 87 -4.52 20.71 -4.84
C THR A 87 -4.25 21.34 -6.22
N LEU A 88 -5.23 21.24 -7.12
CA LEU A 88 -5.17 21.77 -8.48
C LEU A 88 -5.55 23.25 -8.52
N ALA A 89 -5.33 23.89 -9.66
CA ALA A 89 -5.61 25.31 -9.86
C ALA A 89 -7.08 25.71 -9.61
N ASP A 90 -8.00 24.79 -9.82
CA ASP A 90 -9.44 24.98 -9.55
C ASP A 90 -9.82 24.77 -8.07
N GLY A 91 -8.86 24.46 -7.19
CA GLY A 91 -9.07 24.18 -5.77
C GLY A 91 -9.48 22.76 -5.47
N THR A 92 -9.63 21.88 -6.46
CA THR A 92 -9.92 20.45 -6.21
C THR A 92 -8.68 19.74 -5.71
N VAL A 93 -8.87 18.79 -4.77
CA VAL A 93 -7.82 17.92 -4.27
C VAL A 93 -7.96 16.55 -4.94
N GLU A 94 -6.91 16.10 -5.58
CA GLU A 94 -6.87 14.80 -6.23
C GLU A 94 -5.68 13.98 -5.72
N HIS A 95 -5.88 12.66 -5.65
CA HIS A 95 -4.87 11.71 -5.20
C HIS A 95 -4.25 10.98 -6.39
N PHE A 96 -2.93 10.79 -6.35
CA PHE A 96 -2.13 10.14 -7.39
C PHE A 96 -1.22 9.11 -6.75
N ALA A 97 -1.41 7.84 -7.06
CA ALA A 97 -0.48 6.77 -6.70
C ALA A 97 0.87 6.99 -7.41
N LEU A 98 1.93 6.50 -6.79
CA LEU A 98 3.30 6.66 -7.31
C LEU A 98 4.02 5.31 -7.39
N THR A 99 3.35 4.29 -7.99
CA THR A 99 4.03 3.06 -8.36
C THR A 99 5.16 3.33 -9.34
N GLU A 100 6.06 2.38 -9.58
CA GLU A 100 7.13 2.55 -10.56
C GLU A 100 6.61 2.94 -11.95
N HIS A 101 5.47 2.39 -12.36
CA HIS A 101 4.83 2.74 -13.64
C HIS A 101 4.31 4.18 -13.64
N ASP A 102 3.71 4.64 -12.52
CA ASP A 102 3.23 6.01 -12.40
C ASP A 102 4.38 7.01 -12.43
N GLN A 103 5.47 6.73 -11.72
CA GLN A 103 6.68 7.53 -11.74
C GLN A 103 7.27 7.63 -13.17
N LEU A 104 7.33 6.52 -13.91
CA LEU A 104 7.80 6.49 -15.29
C LEU A 104 6.87 7.29 -16.22
N ASN A 105 5.54 7.17 -16.03
CA ASN A 105 4.56 7.93 -16.79
C ASN A 105 4.72 9.44 -16.53
N LEU A 106 4.85 9.85 -15.26
CA LEU A 106 5.07 11.26 -14.89
C LEU A 106 6.38 11.81 -15.48
N PHE A 107 7.44 11.02 -15.52
CA PHE A 107 8.67 11.39 -16.20
C PHE A 107 8.45 11.63 -17.72
N GLY A 108 7.65 10.78 -18.36
CA GLY A 108 7.24 10.98 -19.75
C GLY A 108 6.42 12.27 -19.95
N LYS A 109 5.52 12.60 -19.01
CA LYS A 109 4.75 13.84 -19.04
C LYS A 109 5.64 15.08 -18.83
N GLN A 110 6.64 14.99 -17.97
CA GLN A 110 7.62 16.06 -17.78
C GLN A 110 8.36 16.39 -19.09
N ALA A 111 8.75 15.36 -19.86
CA ALA A 111 9.40 15.56 -21.16
C ALA A 111 8.45 16.25 -22.18
N GLN A 112 7.16 15.91 -22.17
CA GLN A 112 6.16 16.54 -23.04
C GLN A 112 5.91 18.01 -22.66
N LEU A 113 5.88 18.33 -21.34
CA LEU A 113 5.81 19.73 -20.86
C LEU A 113 7.03 20.52 -21.32
N ALA A 114 8.22 19.96 -21.20
CA ALA A 114 9.46 20.60 -21.66
C ALA A 114 9.47 20.84 -23.19
N ALA A 115 8.74 20.02 -23.95
CA ALA A 115 8.53 20.20 -25.39
C ALA A 115 7.42 21.21 -25.73
N GLY A 116 6.77 21.82 -24.72
CA GLY A 116 5.76 22.88 -24.92
C GLY A 116 4.32 22.39 -24.98
N ALA A 117 4.01 21.19 -24.46
CA ALA A 117 2.62 20.72 -24.38
C ALA A 117 1.81 21.62 -23.43
N GLU A 118 0.65 22.10 -23.89
CA GLU A 118 -0.22 22.99 -23.11
C GLU A 118 -1.17 22.21 -22.18
N GLN A 119 -1.47 20.95 -22.53
CA GLN A 119 -2.30 20.04 -21.74
C GLN A 119 -1.83 18.60 -21.97
N LEU A 120 -2.03 17.77 -20.98
CA LEU A 120 -1.57 16.37 -20.99
C LEU A 120 -2.66 15.47 -20.39
N GLU A 121 -2.89 14.33 -21.03
CA GLU A 121 -3.78 13.30 -20.48
C GLU A 121 -3.13 12.59 -19.28
N TYR A 122 -3.88 12.50 -18.20
CA TYR A 122 -3.51 11.73 -17.01
C TYR A 122 -4.75 11.35 -16.21
N HIS A 123 -4.60 10.58 -15.17
CA HIS A 123 -5.70 10.22 -14.26
C HIS A 123 -5.26 10.27 -12.80
N SER A 124 -6.14 10.71 -11.93
CA SER A 124 -6.04 10.49 -10.50
C SER A 124 -6.66 9.14 -10.13
N ASP A 125 -6.36 8.65 -8.94
CA ASP A 125 -6.78 7.33 -8.48
C ASP A 125 -8.31 7.17 -8.52
N GLY A 126 -8.73 6.06 -9.13
CA GLY A 126 -10.14 5.72 -9.25
C GLY A 126 -10.96 6.60 -10.21
N LYS A 127 -10.32 7.52 -10.95
CA LYS A 127 -11.00 8.39 -11.93
C LYS A 127 -10.61 8.06 -13.37
N PRO A 128 -11.48 8.37 -14.34
CA PRO A 128 -11.14 8.26 -15.76
C PRO A 128 -9.98 9.19 -16.13
N CYS A 129 -9.23 8.80 -17.17
CA CYS A 129 -8.22 9.66 -17.77
C CYS A 129 -8.86 10.96 -18.30
N ARG A 130 -8.24 12.10 -18.00
CA ARG A 130 -8.66 13.42 -18.47
C ARG A 130 -7.47 14.29 -18.84
N TYR A 131 -7.72 15.42 -19.47
CA TYR A 131 -6.67 16.41 -19.71
C TYR A 131 -6.47 17.31 -18.48
N TYR A 132 -5.23 17.47 -18.07
CA TYR A 132 -4.77 18.45 -17.09
C TYR A 132 -4.05 19.57 -17.83
N SER A 133 -4.18 20.79 -17.33
CA SER A 133 -3.41 21.91 -17.84
C SER A 133 -1.91 21.70 -17.62
N ALA A 134 -1.06 22.38 -18.39
CA ALA A 134 0.38 22.35 -18.17
C ALA A 134 0.77 22.75 -16.74
N ALA A 135 0.07 23.74 -16.15
CA ALA A 135 0.30 24.18 -14.78
C ALA A 135 -0.05 23.10 -13.75
N ASP A 136 -1.24 22.47 -13.86
CA ASP A 136 -1.65 21.40 -12.95
C ASP A 136 -0.69 20.21 -13.06
N MET A 137 -0.35 19.80 -14.30
CA MET A 137 0.56 18.69 -14.52
C MET A 137 1.95 18.97 -13.95
N GLN A 138 2.45 20.20 -14.07
CA GLN A 138 3.72 20.60 -13.47
C GLN A 138 3.67 20.51 -11.94
N THR A 139 2.56 20.94 -11.33
CA THR A 139 2.34 20.84 -9.88
C THR A 139 2.32 19.38 -9.42
N ILE A 140 1.60 18.50 -10.14
CA ILE A 140 1.54 17.06 -9.85
C ILE A 140 2.95 16.45 -9.93
N ILE A 141 3.68 16.71 -11.02
CA ILE A 141 5.03 16.17 -11.23
C ILE A 141 6.00 16.69 -10.15
N ALA A 142 5.96 17.97 -9.83
CA ALA A 142 6.84 18.55 -8.80
C ALA A 142 6.59 17.91 -7.43
N ALA A 143 5.33 17.79 -7.03
CA ALA A 143 4.95 17.16 -5.76
C ALA A 143 5.35 15.67 -5.73
N ALA A 144 5.13 14.94 -6.83
CA ALA A 144 5.53 13.54 -6.94
C ALA A 144 7.05 13.36 -6.81
N MET A 145 7.83 14.17 -7.52
CA MET A 145 9.29 14.12 -7.47
C MET A 145 9.81 14.47 -6.07
N GLN A 146 9.25 15.48 -5.41
CA GLN A 146 9.62 15.85 -4.05
C GLN A 146 9.33 14.70 -3.07
N HIS A 147 8.16 14.11 -3.15
CA HIS A 147 7.76 12.96 -2.31
C HIS A 147 8.73 11.78 -2.47
N VAL A 148 8.97 11.33 -3.70
CA VAL A 148 9.90 10.22 -3.99
C VAL A 148 11.30 10.55 -3.50
N SER A 149 11.82 11.74 -3.78
CA SER A 149 13.16 12.16 -3.40
C SER A 149 13.35 12.24 -1.88
N TYR A 150 12.36 12.79 -1.17
CA TYR A 150 12.38 12.84 0.29
C TYR A 150 12.45 11.44 0.90
N HIS A 151 11.48 10.58 0.55
CA HIS A 151 11.39 9.24 1.13
C HIS A 151 12.59 8.35 0.77
N THR A 152 13.12 8.46 -0.44
CA THR A 152 14.35 7.76 -0.85
C THR A 152 15.56 8.25 -0.04
N THR A 153 15.70 9.56 0.15
CA THR A 153 16.79 10.15 0.93
C THR A 153 16.69 9.74 2.40
N TYR A 154 15.49 9.76 2.97
CA TYR A 154 15.23 9.34 4.34
C TYR A 154 15.50 7.84 4.54
N CYS A 155 15.05 6.98 3.62
CA CYS A 155 15.32 5.54 3.62
C CYS A 155 16.83 5.25 3.57
N ASN A 156 17.57 5.99 2.73
CA ASN A 156 19.03 5.85 2.68
C ASN A 156 19.70 6.19 4.02
N ALA A 157 19.24 7.24 4.70
CA ALA A 157 19.75 7.62 6.01
C ALA A 157 19.46 6.57 7.08
N LEU A 158 18.26 5.97 7.11
CA LEU A 158 17.94 4.83 7.96
C LEU A 158 18.85 3.61 7.67
N ASN A 159 19.09 3.32 6.39
CA ASN A 159 19.98 2.23 6.00
C ASN A 159 21.44 2.48 6.42
N MET A 160 21.90 3.74 6.40
CA MET A 160 23.21 4.12 6.94
C MET A 160 23.26 3.92 8.46
N TRP A 161 22.16 4.26 9.16
CA TRP A 161 22.06 4.02 10.60
C TRP A 161 22.11 2.53 10.92
N VAL A 162 21.31 1.69 10.22
CA VAL A 162 21.39 0.22 10.34
C VAL A 162 22.82 -0.30 10.12
N ALA A 163 23.51 0.22 9.11
CA ALA A 163 24.88 -0.19 8.84
C ALA A 163 25.83 0.13 10.00
N GLY A 164 25.64 1.27 10.67
CA GLY A 164 26.46 1.75 11.79
C GLY A 164 26.18 1.10 13.14
N CYS A 165 25.10 0.32 13.31
CA CYS A 165 24.82 -0.40 14.56
C CYS A 165 25.85 -1.50 14.81
N GLU A 166 26.18 -1.72 16.09
CA GLU A 166 27.11 -2.77 16.52
C GLU A 166 26.39 -3.91 17.24
N THR A 167 25.15 -3.71 17.68
CA THR A 167 24.36 -4.70 18.41
C THR A 167 22.95 -4.87 17.82
N ALA A 168 22.28 -5.96 18.16
CA ALA A 168 20.90 -6.22 17.76
C ALA A 168 19.92 -5.31 18.49
N GLU A 169 20.24 -4.89 19.72
CA GLU A 169 19.42 -3.99 20.53
C GLU A 169 19.34 -2.59 19.89
N GLU A 170 20.44 -2.08 19.34
CA GLU A 170 20.47 -0.81 18.61
C GLU A 170 19.54 -0.84 17.38
N LEU A 171 19.44 -1.97 16.69
CA LEU A 171 18.57 -2.13 15.51
C LEU A 171 17.08 -2.04 15.85
N GLN A 172 16.68 -2.35 17.10
CA GLN A 172 15.29 -2.28 17.53
C GLN A 172 14.76 -0.85 17.58
N GLN A 173 15.63 0.14 17.70
CA GLN A 173 15.26 1.56 17.71
C GLN A 173 15.03 2.12 16.31
N ILE A 174 15.42 1.37 15.27
CA ILE A 174 15.32 1.82 13.88
C ILE A 174 14.05 1.27 13.25
N TYR A 175 13.17 2.15 12.85
CA TYR A 175 11.94 1.86 12.12
C TYR A 175 11.65 3.01 11.16
N TYR A 176 10.80 2.78 10.20
CA TYR A 176 10.40 3.83 9.28
C TYR A 176 9.51 4.86 10.01
N GLY A 177 9.97 6.11 10.07
CA GLY A 177 9.38 7.18 10.88
C GLY A 177 10.22 7.58 12.11
N ALA A 178 11.33 6.86 12.40
CA ALA A 178 12.22 7.23 13.50
C ALA A 178 13.04 8.50 13.18
N ASP A 179 13.34 9.28 14.22
CA ASP A 179 14.23 10.43 14.10
C ASP A 179 15.66 9.97 13.82
N VAL A 180 16.13 10.22 12.60
CA VAL A 180 17.47 9.82 12.18
C VAL A 180 18.52 10.64 12.95
N PRO A 181 19.47 10.00 13.66
CA PRO A 181 20.53 10.73 14.33
C PRO A 181 21.36 11.58 13.35
N GLU A 182 21.78 12.76 13.77
CA GLU A 182 22.43 13.77 12.92
C GLU A 182 23.64 13.21 12.15
N ARG A 183 24.40 12.30 12.75
CA ARG A 183 25.58 11.64 12.14
C ARG A 183 25.24 10.81 10.89
N TYR A 184 23.96 10.45 10.69
CA TYR A 184 23.48 9.68 9.55
C TYR A 184 22.64 10.54 8.57
N GLN A 185 22.41 11.82 8.91
CA GLN A 185 21.68 12.73 8.05
C GLN A 185 22.64 13.31 6.99
N SER A 186 22.28 13.15 5.71
CA SER A 186 22.93 13.87 4.62
C SER A 186 22.55 15.35 4.65
N GLU A 187 23.29 16.20 3.94
CA GLU A 187 22.92 17.61 3.76
C GLU A 187 21.54 17.76 3.14
N VAL A 188 21.22 16.90 2.18
CA VAL A 188 19.90 16.87 1.52
C VAL A 188 18.79 16.53 2.51
N LEU A 189 18.99 15.53 3.37
CA LEU A 189 17.98 15.17 4.38
C LEU A 189 17.78 16.32 5.39
N LYS A 190 18.85 16.98 5.83
CA LYS A 190 18.77 18.13 6.72
C LYS A 190 17.94 19.26 6.10
N THR A 191 18.11 19.52 4.81
CA THR A 191 17.31 20.52 4.09
C THR A 191 15.82 20.14 4.10
N TYR A 192 15.46 18.90 3.75
CA TYR A 192 14.08 18.45 3.79
C TYR A 192 13.46 18.55 5.20
N LEU A 193 14.21 18.17 6.23
CA LEU A 193 13.71 18.24 7.61
C LEU A 193 13.47 19.68 8.06
N LEU A 194 14.30 20.63 7.62
CA LEU A 194 14.10 22.06 7.89
C LEU A 194 12.87 22.62 7.16
N GLU A 195 12.66 22.24 5.91
CA GLU A 195 11.47 22.63 5.14
C GLU A 195 10.19 22.12 5.79
N ILE A 196 10.15 20.86 6.20
CA ILE A 196 9.01 20.24 6.89
C ILE A 196 8.75 20.96 8.23
N ALA A 197 9.80 21.25 9.00
CA ALA A 197 9.65 21.95 10.27
C ALA A 197 9.11 23.39 10.10
N SER A 198 9.50 24.08 9.02
CA SER A 198 9.00 25.43 8.74
C SER A 198 7.50 25.43 8.40
N LEU A 199 7.05 24.47 7.59
CA LEU A 199 5.64 24.32 7.24
C LEU A 199 4.76 23.98 8.46
N ALA A 200 5.25 23.13 9.36
CA ALA A 200 4.53 22.79 10.60
C ALA A 200 4.46 23.96 11.61
N GLY A 201 5.39 24.91 11.53
CA GLY A 201 5.38 26.12 12.38
C GLY A 201 4.34 27.16 11.95
N ASP A 202 4.11 27.30 10.65
CA ASP A 202 3.17 28.27 10.09
C ASP A 202 1.70 27.87 10.34
N ASP A 203 1.39 26.56 10.45
CA ASP A 203 0.05 26.05 10.76
C ASP A 203 -0.31 26.21 12.26
N ALA A 204 0.65 26.45 13.13
CA ALA A 204 0.42 26.62 14.58
C ALA A 204 0.07 28.07 14.97
N ASP A 205 0.28 29.04 14.09
CA ASP A 205 0.03 30.47 14.33
C ASP A 205 -1.20 31.01 13.54
N ALA A 206 -1.94 30.16 12.84
CA ALA A 206 -3.15 30.52 12.09
C ALA A 206 -4.43 30.04 12.80
#